data_fd5862b0c84e29b92b458c8fffa02dd8
#
_entry.id   fd5862b0c84e29b92b458c8fffa02dd8
#
_cell.length_a   1.000
_cell.length_b   1.000
_cell.length_c   1.000
_cell.angle_alpha   90.00
_cell.angle_beta   90.00
_cell.angle_gamma   90.00
#
_symmetry.space_group_name_H-M   'P 1'
#
loop_
_entity.id
_entity.type
_entity.pdbx_description
1 polymer ?
#
loop_
_entity_poly.entity_id
_entity_poly.type
_entity_poly.pdbx_seq_one_letter_code
_entity_poly.pdbx_strand_id
1 'polypeptide(L)'
;MREARNWIFGFNPSSAQEYFNTMMDPEVGGYLRMVVSYWDMAATMVVQGAIDAEMFSQTNGEHIIVFAKIEPFLGELRAMWEMPEVLANLEKVILDRPDGAERVKKTQEWLKMMSEQAKAGEASA
;
A
#
# COMPACT_ATOMS: atom_id res chain seq x y z
N MET A 1 9.14 11.10 -7.69
CA MET A 1 8.86 10.25 -6.49
C MET A 1 8.27 11.02 -5.31
N ARG A 2 8.80 12.19 -5.00
CA ARG A 2 8.32 13.01 -3.88
C ARG A 2 6.82 13.36 -4.00
N GLU A 3 6.40 13.82 -5.16
CA GLU A 3 5.00 14.16 -5.42
C GLU A 3 4.09 12.94 -5.32
N ALA A 4 4.55 11.81 -5.83
CA ALA A 4 3.80 10.55 -5.76
C ALA A 4 3.62 10.08 -4.32
N ARG A 5 4.65 10.21 -3.48
CA ARG A 5 4.57 9.86 -2.06
C ARG A 5 3.62 10.76 -1.32
N ASN A 6 3.62 12.06 -1.62
CA ASN A 6 2.66 12.98 -1.02
C ASN A 6 1.24 12.65 -1.45
N TRP A 7 1.05 12.34 -2.73
CA TRP A 7 -0.26 11.99 -3.26
C TRP A 7 -0.85 10.73 -2.60
N ILE A 8 -0.04 9.69 -2.39
CA ILE A 8 -0.52 8.40 -1.87
C ILE A 8 -1.13 8.53 -0.47
N PHE A 9 -0.67 9.48 0.34
CA PHE A 9 -1.23 9.67 1.68
C PHE A 9 -2.69 10.09 1.64
N GLY A 10 -3.11 10.82 0.61
CA GLY A 10 -4.51 11.21 0.43
C GLY A 10 -5.36 10.20 -0.34
N PHE A 11 -4.76 9.14 -0.85
CA PHE A 11 -5.46 8.13 -1.62
C PHE A 11 -5.95 7.01 -0.71
N ASN A 12 -7.26 6.92 -0.54
CA ASN A 12 -7.91 5.91 0.30
C ASN A 12 -9.03 5.23 -0.50
N PRO A 13 -8.72 4.21 -1.32
CA PRO A 13 -9.72 3.55 -2.14
C PRO A 13 -10.71 2.77 -1.28
N SER A 14 -11.97 2.78 -1.69
CA SER A 14 -13.04 2.06 -1.01
C SER A 14 -13.43 0.77 -1.72
N SER A 15 -12.87 0.49 -2.89
CA SER A 15 -13.15 -0.71 -3.67
C SER A 15 -12.01 -1.05 -4.61
N ALA A 16 -11.98 -2.30 -5.07
CA ALA A 16 -11.03 -2.74 -6.09
C ALA A 16 -11.21 -1.96 -7.40
N GLN A 17 -12.45 -1.66 -7.76
CA GLN A 17 -12.73 -0.92 -8.98
C GLN A 17 -12.20 0.51 -8.91
N GLU A 18 -12.36 1.18 -7.77
CA GLU A 18 -11.79 2.51 -7.56
C GLU A 18 -10.27 2.49 -7.67
N TYR A 19 -9.62 1.49 -7.07
CA TYR A 19 -8.18 1.32 -7.18
C TYR A 19 -7.75 1.16 -8.65
N PHE A 20 -8.42 0.28 -9.39
CA PHE A 20 -8.13 0.06 -10.81
C PHE A 20 -8.34 1.33 -11.64
N ASN A 21 -9.46 2.02 -11.44
CA ASN A 21 -9.77 3.26 -12.16
C ASN A 21 -8.72 4.33 -11.90
N THR A 22 -8.27 4.46 -10.65
CA THR A 22 -7.22 5.42 -10.28
C THR A 22 -5.88 5.06 -10.93
N MET A 23 -5.54 3.77 -10.95
CA MET A 23 -4.31 3.29 -11.57
C MET A 23 -4.25 3.62 -13.06
N MET A 24 -5.40 3.64 -13.73
CA MET A 24 -5.51 3.94 -15.16
C MET A 24 -5.76 5.42 -15.44
N ASP A 25 -5.91 6.24 -14.40
CA ASP A 25 -6.15 7.67 -14.58
C ASP A 25 -4.94 8.36 -15.20
N PRO A 26 -5.12 9.19 -16.25
CA PRO A 26 -3.98 9.83 -16.93
C PRO A 26 -3.25 10.87 -16.10
N GLU A 27 -3.87 11.43 -15.05
CA GLU A 27 -3.23 12.43 -14.20
C GLU A 27 -2.51 11.82 -13.00
N VAL A 28 -3.19 10.94 -12.25
CA VAL A 28 -2.65 10.43 -10.98
C VAL A 28 -2.24 8.96 -11.02
N GLY A 29 -2.60 8.23 -12.06
CA GLY A 29 -2.27 6.81 -12.19
C GLY A 29 -0.77 6.54 -12.17
N GLY A 30 0.02 7.45 -12.72
CA GLY A 30 1.48 7.38 -12.68
C GLY A 30 2.03 7.41 -11.26
N TYR A 31 1.43 8.22 -10.39
CA TYR A 31 1.83 8.27 -8.98
C TYR A 31 1.56 6.95 -8.28
N LEU A 32 0.36 6.40 -8.47
CA LEU A 32 -0.01 5.13 -7.85
C LEU A 32 0.91 4.00 -8.31
N ARG A 33 1.11 3.86 -9.61
CA ARG A 33 2.00 2.83 -10.17
C ARG A 33 3.43 2.98 -9.66
N MET A 34 3.92 4.21 -9.58
CA MET A 34 5.29 4.50 -9.12
C MET A 34 5.51 4.07 -7.68
N VAL A 35 4.60 4.46 -6.77
CA VAL A 35 4.75 4.15 -5.34
C VAL A 35 4.62 2.64 -5.10
N VAL A 36 3.59 2.02 -5.67
CA VAL A 36 3.33 0.59 -5.47
C VAL A 36 4.47 -0.27 -6.04
N SER A 37 4.90 0.02 -7.27
CA SER A 37 5.99 -0.73 -7.89
C SER A 37 7.33 -0.53 -7.18
N TYR A 38 7.57 0.66 -6.64
CA TYR A 38 8.79 0.92 -5.86
C TYR A 38 8.87 -0.01 -4.65
N TRP A 39 7.80 -0.08 -3.86
CA TRP A 39 7.82 -0.91 -2.64
C TRP A 39 7.80 -2.40 -2.94
N ASP A 40 7.12 -2.82 -4.01
CA ASP A 40 7.15 -4.22 -4.42
C ASP A 40 8.54 -4.62 -4.92
N MET A 41 9.22 -3.74 -5.64
CA MET A 41 10.62 -3.95 -6.06
C MET A 41 11.54 -4.07 -4.85
N ALA A 42 11.43 -3.14 -3.89
CA ALA A 42 12.23 -3.18 -2.67
C ALA A 42 11.99 -4.48 -1.88
N ALA A 43 10.73 -4.89 -1.78
CA ALA A 43 10.36 -6.15 -1.13
C ALA A 43 10.96 -7.36 -1.86
N THR A 44 10.98 -7.33 -3.18
CA THR A 44 11.60 -8.39 -3.98
C THR A 44 13.10 -8.51 -3.66
N MET A 45 13.79 -7.40 -3.50
CA MET A 45 15.21 -7.42 -3.10
C MET A 45 15.40 -8.05 -1.72
N VAL A 46 14.49 -7.82 -0.79
CA VAL A 46 14.53 -8.45 0.53
C VAL A 46 14.30 -9.96 0.43
N VAL A 47 13.28 -10.37 -0.30
CA VAL A 47 12.93 -11.80 -0.49
C VAL A 47 14.08 -12.55 -1.16
N GLN A 48 14.76 -11.94 -2.11
CA GLN A 48 15.90 -12.55 -2.82
C GLN A 48 17.21 -12.46 -2.05
N GLY A 49 17.22 -11.83 -0.88
CA GLY A 49 18.39 -11.79 -0.02
C GLY A 49 19.39 -10.67 -0.31
N ALA A 50 19.07 -9.76 -1.24
CA ALA A 50 19.94 -8.61 -1.54
C ALA A 50 19.94 -7.57 -0.43
N ILE A 51 18.83 -7.49 0.32
CA ILE A 51 18.68 -6.58 1.47
C ILE A 51 18.24 -7.40 2.67
N ASP A 52 18.90 -7.17 3.82
CA ASP A 52 18.55 -7.84 5.06
C ASP A 52 17.14 -7.45 5.52
N ALA A 53 16.30 -8.44 5.84
CA ALA A 53 14.91 -8.22 6.22
C ALA A 53 14.77 -7.39 7.50
N GLU A 54 15.63 -7.64 8.50
CA GLU A 54 15.62 -6.88 9.75
C GLU A 54 15.98 -5.42 9.52
N MET A 55 17.03 -5.18 8.76
CA MET A 55 17.47 -3.82 8.42
C MET A 55 16.37 -3.07 7.66
N PHE A 56 15.75 -3.74 6.68
CA PHE A 56 14.67 -3.15 5.90
C PHE A 56 13.49 -2.75 6.80
N SER A 57 13.10 -3.63 7.70
CA SER A 57 11.99 -3.37 8.63
C SER A 57 12.29 -2.24 9.60
N GLN A 58 13.54 -2.12 10.06
CA GLN A 58 13.93 -1.06 10.99
C GLN A 58 14.02 0.31 10.35
N THR A 59 14.26 0.38 9.05
CA THR A 59 14.50 1.65 8.35
C THR A 59 13.30 2.14 7.54
N ASN A 60 12.29 1.31 7.34
CA ASN A 60 11.14 1.63 6.48
C ASN A 60 9.82 1.27 7.15
N GLY A 61 8.82 2.12 6.98
CA GLY A 61 7.46 1.90 7.46
C GLY A 61 6.40 2.22 6.41
N GLU A 62 6.75 3.01 5.40
CA GLU A 62 5.80 3.44 4.36
C GLU A 62 5.23 2.28 3.55
N HIS A 63 6.02 1.22 3.34
CA HIS A 63 5.56 0.04 2.60
C HIS A 63 4.36 -0.62 3.27
N ILE A 64 4.29 -0.59 4.60
CA ILE A 64 3.16 -1.14 5.36
C ILE A 64 1.92 -0.27 5.15
N ILE A 65 2.08 1.05 5.14
CA ILE A 65 0.99 2.00 4.89
C ILE A 65 0.41 1.76 3.49
N VAL A 66 1.26 1.66 2.49
CA VAL A 66 0.85 1.39 1.10
C VAL A 66 0.13 0.05 1.01
N PHE A 67 0.70 -1.01 1.57
CA PHE A 67 0.08 -2.34 1.56
C PHE A 67 -1.27 -2.33 2.29
N ALA A 68 -1.35 -1.67 3.44
CA ALA A 68 -2.59 -1.59 4.22
C ALA A 68 -3.75 -0.96 3.43
N LYS A 69 -3.45 0.00 2.56
CA LYS A 69 -4.45 0.63 1.69
C LYS A 69 -5.00 -0.33 0.62
N ILE A 70 -4.21 -1.30 0.19
CA ILE A 70 -4.53 -2.20 -0.92
C ILE A 70 -5.05 -3.55 -0.43
N GLU A 71 -4.58 -4.01 0.72
CA GLU A 71 -4.84 -5.36 1.24
C GLU A 71 -6.32 -5.76 1.24
N PRO A 72 -7.28 -4.90 1.63
CA PRO A 72 -8.70 -5.29 1.62
C PRO A 72 -9.21 -5.69 0.25
N PHE A 73 -8.57 -5.24 -0.83
CA PHE A 73 -9.00 -5.46 -2.21
C PHE A 73 -8.05 -6.38 -2.98
N LEU A 74 -6.96 -6.82 -2.34
CA LEU A 74 -5.89 -7.53 -3.03
C LEU A 74 -6.38 -8.82 -3.70
N GLY A 75 -7.22 -9.58 -3.02
CA GLY A 75 -7.80 -10.79 -3.58
C GLY A 75 -8.63 -10.53 -4.84
N GLU A 76 -9.45 -9.48 -4.81
CA GLU A 76 -10.25 -9.08 -5.96
C GLU A 76 -9.39 -8.59 -7.13
N LEU A 77 -8.35 -7.81 -6.83
CA LEU A 77 -7.43 -7.32 -7.87
C LEU A 77 -6.70 -8.47 -8.55
N ARG A 78 -6.25 -9.44 -7.78
CA ARG A 78 -5.59 -10.64 -8.32
C ARG A 78 -6.52 -11.42 -9.22
N ALA A 79 -7.78 -11.53 -8.85
CA ALA A 79 -8.80 -12.21 -9.66
C ALA A 79 -9.11 -11.42 -10.94
N MET A 80 -9.28 -10.10 -10.84
CA MET A 80 -9.57 -9.23 -11.99
C MET A 80 -8.48 -9.32 -13.06
N TRP A 81 -7.22 -9.38 -12.64
CA TRP A 81 -6.08 -9.40 -13.55
C TRP A 81 -5.59 -10.82 -13.89
N GLU A 82 -6.21 -11.83 -13.27
CA GLU A 82 -5.77 -13.22 -13.40
C GLU A 82 -4.26 -13.38 -13.10
N MET A 83 -3.78 -12.63 -12.09
CA MET A 83 -2.38 -12.58 -11.70
C MET A 83 -2.26 -12.77 -10.18
N PRO A 84 -2.18 -14.01 -9.70
CA PRO A 84 -2.08 -14.28 -8.25
C PRO A 84 -0.78 -13.76 -7.61
N GLU A 85 0.24 -13.48 -8.42
CA GLU A 85 1.54 -12.97 -7.96
C GLU A 85 1.58 -11.47 -7.70
N VAL A 86 0.51 -10.74 -7.98
CA VAL A 86 0.47 -9.28 -7.76
C VAL A 86 0.77 -8.97 -6.29
N LEU A 87 1.82 -8.17 -6.07
CA LEU A 87 2.30 -7.75 -4.74
C LEU A 87 2.65 -8.92 -3.80
N ALA A 88 2.95 -10.10 -4.34
CA ALA A 88 3.26 -11.28 -3.54
C ALA A 88 4.51 -11.07 -2.68
N ASN A 89 5.53 -10.40 -3.19
CA ASN A 89 6.75 -10.15 -2.43
C ASN A 89 6.55 -9.09 -1.36
N LEU A 90 5.78 -8.04 -1.65
CA LEU A 90 5.44 -7.03 -0.65
C LEU A 90 4.63 -7.65 0.50
N GLU A 91 3.63 -8.45 0.17
CA GLU A 91 2.84 -9.21 1.14
C GLU A 91 3.73 -10.10 2.00
N LYS A 92 4.61 -10.86 1.37
CA LYS A 92 5.50 -11.80 2.06
C LYS A 92 6.43 -11.10 3.05
N VAL A 93 7.07 -10.02 2.64
CA VAL A 93 8.00 -9.27 3.50
C VAL A 93 7.29 -8.76 4.76
N ILE A 94 6.05 -8.31 4.61
CA ILE A 94 5.27 -7.79 5.74
C ILE A 94 4.75 -8.94 6.62
N LEU A 95 4.12 -9.94 6.01
CA LEU A 95 3.43 -10.99 6.77
C LEU A 95 4.37 -12.07 7.33
N ASP A 96 5.59 -12.19 6.82
CA ASP A 96 6.59 -13.11 7.40
C ASP A 96 7.13 -12.60 8.75
N ARG A 97 6.92 -11.31 9.08
CA ARG A 97 7.27 -10.78 10.39
C ARG A 97 6.27 -11.28 11.43
N PRO A 98 6.70 -11.61 12.66
CA PRO A 98 5.79 -12.13 13.71
C PRO A 98 4.60 -11.22 14.01
N ASP A 99 4.79 -9.90 13.91
CA ASP A 99 3.76 -8.89 14.16
C ASP A 99 3.16 -8.30 12.89
N GLY A 100 3.48 -8.87 11.72
CA GLY A 100 3.14 -8.28 10.43
C GLY A 100 1.65 -8.07 10.21
N ALA A 101 0.86 -9.11 10.40
CA ALA A 101 -0.59 -9.04 10.21
C ALA A 101 -1.24 -8.04 11.19
N GLU A 102 -0.78 -8.01 12.43
CA GLU A 102 -1.27 -7.05 13.43
C GLU A 102 -0.93 -5.62 13.05
N ARG A 103 0.28 -5.38 12.54
CA ARG A 103 0.70 -4.04 12.11
C ARG A 103 -0.13 -3.55 10.93
N VAL A 104 -0.45 -4.42 9.99
CA VAL A 104 -1.33 -4.07 8.86
C VAL A 104 -2.70 -3.65 9.39
N LYS A 105 -3.28 -4.44 10.28
CA LYS A 105 -4.60 -4.16 10.86
C LYS A 105 -4.61 -2.84 11.62
N LYS A 106 -3.62 -2.60 12.47
CA LYS A 106 -3.49 -1.34 13.21
C LYS A 106 -3.33 -0.15 12.28
N THR A 107 -2.57 -0.32 11.21
CA THR A 107 -2.39 0.73 10.20
C THR A 107 -3.71 1.04 9.51
N GLN A 108 -4.50 0.03 9.17
CA GLN A 108 -5.82 0.22 8.56
C GLN A 108 -6.77 0.99 9.49
N GLU A 109 -6.76 0.66 10.77
CA GLU A 109 -7.56 1.37 11.77
C GLU A 109 -7.14 2.83 11.88
N TRP A 110 -5.83 3.08 11.90
CA TRP A 110 -5.28 4.44 11.94
C TRP A 110 -5.65 5.23 10.68
N LEU A 111 -5.53 4.63 9.51
CA LEU A 111 -5.90 5.27 8.24
C LEU A 111 -7.38 5.64 8.21
N LYS A 112 -8.24 4.76 8.71
CA LYS A 112 -9.67 5.02 8.80
C LYS A 112 -9.96 6.22 9.71
N MET A 113 -9.32 6.26 10.88
CA MET A 113 -9.47 7.37 11.83
C MET A 113 -9.01 8.69 11.22
N MET A 114 -7.86 8.71 10.54
CA MET A 114 -7.34 9.90 9.88
C MET A 114 -8.25 10.39 8.76
N SER A 115 -8.83 9.48 7.98
CA SER A 115 -9.78 9.80 6.92
C SER A 115 -11.06 10.42 7.48
N GLU A 116 -11.58 9.88 8.60
CA GLU A 116 -12.77 10.41 9.27
C GLU A 116 -12.51 11.81 9.85
N GLN A 117 -11.33 12.03 10.45
CA GLN A 117 -10.94 13.34 10.96
C GLN A 117 -10.82 14.38 9.86
N ALA A 118 -10.26 14.00 8.71
CA ALA A 118 -10.15 14.89 7.56
C ALA A 118 -11.53 15.29 7.05
N LYS A 119 -12.48 14.34 6.96
CA LYS A 119 -13.86 14.62 6.56
C LYS A 119 -14.56 15.52 7.57
N ALA A 120 -14.37 15.28 8.86
CA ALA A 120 -14.94 16.12 9.92
C ALA A 120 -14.38 17.56 9.86
N GLY A 121 -13.08 17.69 9.59
CA GLY A 121 -12.44 19.00 9.39
C GLY A 121 -13.00 19.75 8.19
N GLU A 122 -13.22 19.08 7.08
CA GLU A 122 -13.84 19.66 5.89
C GLU A 122 -15.28 20.08 6.15
N ALA A 123 -16.05 19.25 6.87
CA ALA A 123 -17.44 19.58 7.21
C ALA A 123 -17.55 20.78 8.16
N SER A 124 -16.53 21.01 8.98
CA SER A 124 -16.49 22.12 9.95
C SER A 124 -16.01 23.44 9.33
N ALA A 125 -15.37 23.36 8.19
CA ALA A 125 -14.85 24.52 7.47
C ALA A 125 -15.94 25.11 6.59
#